data_688e61f2377485991be6dd973a408d4e
#
_entry.id   688e61f2377485991be6dd973a408d4e
#
_cell.length_a   1.000
_cell.length_b   1.000
_cell.length_c   1.000
_cell.angle_alpha   90.00
_cell.angle_beta   90.00
_cell.angle_gamma   90.00
#
_symmetry.space_group_name_H-M   'P 1'
#
loop_
_entity.id
_entity.type
_entity.pdbx_description
1 polymer ?
#
loop_
_entity_poly.entity_id
_entity_poly.type
_entity_poly.pdbx_seq_one_letter_code
_entity_poly.pdbx_strand_id
1 'polypeptide(L)'
;GVTSFAILLDDIDEIGFAQEKDQNKFNNNFGLAHCYLVNRLYKALLSKYPKLQFIYCPTEYYQNSDSPYRQTIAEELHLDIKVFWTGDGVFSKPIKKEFAQEIKTFFNHPLVLWDNYPVNDANANCIFLGPVINRDPELSQLSPDFYSNPMIEANLSKFTLTTVADYTWNPRGYDPEQSYLKSIKLLAGDNAESVK
;
A
#
# COMPACT_ATOMS: atom_id res chain seq x y z
N GLY A 1 -20.77 0.23 -11.45
CA GLY A 1 -19.92 1.43 -11.47
C GLY A 1 -18.78 1.32 -10.48
N VAL A 2 -17.82 2.24 -10.52
CA VAL A 2 -16.70 2.30 -9.57
C VAL A 2 -17.22 2.78 -8.22
N THR A 3 -16.86 2.07 -7.15
CA THR A 3 -17.24 2.39 -5.76
C THR A 3 -16.04 2.47 -4.81
N SER A 4 -14.84 2.16 -5.29
CA SER A 4 -13.60 2.28 -4.53
C SER A 4 -12.71 3.34 -5.16
N PHE A 5 -12.23 4.27 -4.33
CA PHE A 5 -11.37 5.38 -4.76
C PHE A 5 -10.20 5.51 -3.79
N ALA A 6 -9.07 5.96 -4.30
CA ALA A 6 -7.94 6.33 -3.49
C ALA A 6 -7.46 7.75 -3.80
N ILE A 7 -6.95 8.43 -2.80
CA ILE A 7 -6.16 9.65 -2.96
C ILE A 7 -4.76 9.41 -2.42
N LEU A 8 -3.76 9.77 -3.22
CA LEU A 8 -2.36 9.53 -2.92
C LEU A 8 -1.64 10.87 -2.72
N LEU A 9 -1.11 11.07 -1.51
CA LEU A 9 -0.32 12.24 -1.12
C LEU A 9 1.05 11.80 -0.58
N ASP A 10 1.54 10.68 -1.10
CA ASP A 10 2.78 10.01 -0.73
C ASP A 10 4.02 10.81 -1.13
N ASP A 11 4.04 11.36 -2.33
CA ASP A 11 5.20 12.06 -2.89
C ASP A 11 5.06 13.60 -2.82
N ILE A 12 4.53 14.11 -1.71
CA ILE A 12 4.44 15.54 -1.46
C ILE A 12 5.61 15.99 -0.60
N ASP A 13 6.41 16.93 -1.12
CA ASP A 13 7.50 17.54 -0.36
C ASP A 13 6.96 18.40 0.80
N GLU A 14 7.40 18.08 2.02
CA GLU A 14 7.07 18.85 3.24
C GLU A 14 8.03 20.06 3.43
N ILE A 15 8.39 20.74 2.35
CA ILE A 15 9.32 21.89 2.39
C ILE A 15 8.66 23.12 3.03
N GLY A 16 7.33 23.19 3.01
CA GLY A 16 6.52 24.30 3.51
C GLY A 16 5.28 24.54 2.66
N PHE A 17 4.36 25.32 3.19
CA PHE A 17 3.20 25.75 2.42
C PHE A 17 3.61 26.79 1.38
N ALA A 18 3.16 26.62 0.15
CA ALA A 18 3.44 27.55 -0.95
C ALA A 18 2.82 28.93 -0.73
N GLN A 19 1.79 29.03 0.12
CA GLN A 19 1.09 30.26 0.43
C GLN A 19 0.97 30.47 1.94
N GLU A 20 1.29 31.66 2.39
CA GLU A 20 1.16 32.09 3.80
C GLU A 20 -0.27 31.93 4.32
N LYS A 21 -1.27 32.14 3.48
CA LYS A 21 -2.68 31.94 3.83
C LYS A 21 -2.98 30.50 4.25
N ASP A 22 -2.41 29.52 3.56
CA ASP A 22 -2.60 28.10 3.88
C ASP A 22 -1.76 27.72 5.10
N GLN A 23 -0.54 28.24 5.20
CA GLN A 23 0.29 28.07 6.40
C GLN A 23 -0.45 28.51 7.67
N ASN A 24 -1.03 29.73 7.63
CA ASN A 24 -1.79 30.27 8.75
C ASN A 24 -3.08 29.46 9.02
N LYS A 25 -3.79 29.06 7.98
CA LYS A 25 -5.03 28.29 8.09
C LYS A 25 -4.82 26.94 8.78
N PHE A 26 -3.72 26.25 8.48
CA PHE A 26 -3.42 24.93 9.01
C PHE A 26 -2.35 24.91 10.11
N ASN A 27 -2.02 26.08 10.70
CA ASN A 27 -1.02 26.20 11.76
C ASN A 27 0.33 25.57 11.39
N ASN A 28 0.74 25.69 10.14
CA ASN A 28 1.92 25.04 9.57
C ASN A 28 1.96 23.50 9.75
N ASN A 29 0.78 22.86 9.84
CA ASN A 29 0.65 21.42 10.01
C ASN A 29 0.11 20.78 8.71
N PHE A 30 0.96 20.00 8.03
CA PHE A 30 0.59 19.28 6.80
C PHE A 30 -0.48 18.22 7.04
N GLY A 31 -0.45 17.52 8.16
CA GLY A 31 -1.46 16.55 8.52
C GLY A 31 -2.86 17.17 8.55
N LEU A 32 -3.02 18.36 9.12
CA LEU A 32 -4.29 19.10 9.11
C LEU A 32 -4.74 19.46 7.69
N ALA A 33 -3.81 19.93 6.86
CA ALA A 33 -4.13 20.28 5.46
C ALA A 33 -4.56 19.06 4.66
N HIS A 34 -3.85 17.94 4.81
CA HIS A 34 -4.16 16.69 4.16
C HIS A 34 -5.51 16.14 4.63
N CYS A 35 -5.75 16.04 5.93
CA CYS A 35 -7.03 15.59 6.48
C CYS A 35 -8.20 16.49 6.02
N TYR A 36 -8.01 17.80 5.98
CA TYR A 36 -9.02 18.73 5.46
C TYR A 36 -9.40 18.41 4.01
N LEU A 37 -8.41 18.21 3.13
CA LEU A 37 -8.64 17.87 1.72
C LEU A 37 -9.31 16.51 1.58
N VAL A 38 -8.74 15.49 2.22
CA VAL A 38 -9.18 14.10 2.15
C VAL A 38 -10.59 13.92 2.66
N ASN A 39 -10.92 14.52 3.82
CA ASN A 39 -12.26 14.47 4.41
C ASN A 39 -13.30 15.15 3.54
N ARG A 40 -12.96 16.28 2.90
CA ARG A 40 -13.88 16.96 1.98
C ARG A 40 -14.16 16.13 0.73
N LEU A 41 -13.11 15.53 0.16
CA LEU A 41 -13.27 14.64 -0.99
C LEU A 41 -14.11 13.41 -0.62
N TYR A 42 -13.80 12.78 0.50
CA TYR A 42 -14.57 11.64 1.04
C TYR A 42 -16.06 11.98 1.16
N LYS A 43 -16.40 13.08 1.84
CA LYS A 43 -17.80 13.51 2.04
C LYS A 43 -18.50 13.79 0.70
N ALA A 44 -17.83 14.43 -0.25
CA ALA A 44 -18.38 14.72 -1.57
C ALA A 44 -18.63 13.45 -2.39
N LEU A 45 -17.76 12.45 -2.29
CA LEU A 45 -17.93 11.16 -2.96
C LEU A 45 -18.98 10.31 -2.27
N LEU A 46 -19.00 10.26 -0.94
CA LEU A 46 -19.97 9.48 -0.17
C LEU A 46 -21.41 9.89 -0.46
N SER A 47 -21.66 11.18 -0.69
CA SER A 47 -22.98 11.69 -1.08
C SER A 47 -23.49 11.12 -2.41
N LYS A 48 -22.58 10.73 -3.30
CA LYS A 48 -22.90 10.16 -4.62
C LYS A 48 -22.81 8.63 -4.64
N TYR A 49 -21.99 8.06 -3.80
CA TYR A 49 -21.67 6.63 -3.74
C TYR A 49 -21.87 6.11 -2.31
N PRO A 50 -23.09 5.72 -1.92
CA PRO A 50 -23.37 5.29 -0.53
C PRO A 50 -22.60 4.05 -0.05
N LYS A 51 -22.03 3.28 -0.99
CA LYS A 51 -21.17 2.12 -0.72
C LYS A 51 -19.69 2.43 -0.97
N LEU A 52 -19.32 3.69 -0.86
CA LEU A 52 -17.94 4.16 -1.08
C LEU A 52 -16.95 3.41 -0.20
N GLN A 53 -15.90 2.88 -0.80
CA GLN A 53 -14.65 2.53 -0.13
C GLN A 53 -13.61 3.60 -0.49
N PHE A 54 -13.01 4.19 0.52
CA PHE A 54 -12.05 5.27 0.29
C PHE A 54 -10.75 4.99 1.02
N ILE A 55 -9.65 5.14 0.29
CA ILE A 55 -8.31 4.88 0.79
C ILE A 55 -7.48 6.15 0.64
N TYR A 56 -6.68 6.42 1.64
CA TYR A 56 -5.74 7.53 1.67
C TYR A 56 -4.31 7.01 1.77
N CYS A 57 -3.42 7.46 0.90
CA CYS A 57 -1.99 7.27 1.05
C CYS A 57 -1.38 8.55 1.64
N PRO A 58 -0.92 8.52 2.90
CA PRO A 58 -0.28 9.67 3.55
C PRO A 58 1.16 9.85 3.06
N THR A 59 1.75 11.01 3.25
CA THR A 59 3.18 11.25 2.98
C THR A 59 4.07 10.34 3.81
N GLU A 60 3.72 10.09 5.08
CA GLU A 60 4.41 9.13 5.93
C GLU A 60 3.82 7.71 5.81
N TYR A 61 3.83 7.14 4.60
CA TYR A 61 3.22 5.85 4.27
C TYR A 61 4.10 4.63 4.57
N TYR A 62 5.31 4.79 5.07
CA TYR A 62 6.24 3.72 5.44
C TYR A 62 6.81 3.95 6.85
N GLN A 63 7.60 3.00 7.38
CA GLN A 63 8.06 2.96 8.78
C GLN A 63 6.93 2.67 9.78
N ASN A 64 7.30 2.42 11.03
CA ASN A 64 6.38 2.08 12.11
C ASN A 64 6.58 2.96 13.35
N SER A 65 7.25 4.11 13.21
CA SER A 65 7.43 5.08 14.30
C SER A 65 6.22 5.99 14.43
N ASP A 66 5.98 6.48 15.63
CA ASP A 66 5.03 7.58 15.88
C ASP A 66 5.60 8.90 15.37
N SER A 67 4.69 9.81 15.00
CA SER A 67 5.05 11.18 14.56
C SER A 67 3.89 12.15 14.79
N PRO A 68 4.17 13.47 14.88
CA PRO A 68 3.11 14.47 14.95
C PRO A 68 2.15 14.44 13.74
N TYR A 69 2.67 14.07 12.56
CA TYR A 69 1.87 13.92 11.35
C TYR A 69 0.88 12.75 11.50
N ARG A 70 1.33 11.57 11.94
CA ARG A 70 0.48 10.39 12.16
C ARG A 70 -0.53 10.59 13.27
N GLN A 71 -0.14 11.29 14.36
CA GLN A 71 -1.06 11.67 15.41
C GLN A 71 -2.18 12.57 14.87
N THR A 72 -1.85 13.55 14.02
CA THR A 72 -2.84 14.39 13.36
C THR A 72 -3.79 13.57 12.46
N ILE A 73 -3.25 12.58 11.71
CA ILE A 73 -4.08 11.68 10.91
C ILE A 73 -5.06 10.90 11.81
N ALA A 74 -4.56 10.34 12.92
CA ALA A 74 -5.37 9.56 13.86
C ALA A 74 -6.52 10.36 14.48
N GLU A 75 -6.32 11.67 14.69
CA GLU A 75 -7.28 12.56 15.33
C GLU A 75 -8.28 13.18 14.33
N GLU A 76 -7.81 13.57 13.15
CA GLU A 76 -8.54 14.44 12.23
C GLU A 76 -9.11 13.75 11.00
N LEU A 77 -8.55 12.60 10.59
CA LEU A 77 -9.06 11.87 9.44
C LEU A 77 -10.39 11.16 9.78
N HIS A 78 -11.33 11.10 8.84
CA HIS A 78 -12.59 10.40 9.04
C HIS A 78 -12.37 8.90 9.22
N LEU A 79 -12.90 8.32 10.29
CA LEU A 79 -12.61 6.94 10.74
C LEU A 79 -12.90 5.83 9.71
N ASP A 80 -13.81 6.06 8.76
CA ASP A 80 -14.13 5.09 7.70
C ASP A 80 -13.09 5.10 6.56
N ILE A 81 -12.15 6.05 6.55
CA ILE A 81 -11.11 6.12 5.53
C ILE A 81 -10.00 5.15 5.90
N LYS A 82 -9.69 4.25 4.96
CA LYS A 82 -8.57 3.32 5.10
C LYS A 82 -7.24 4.04 4.78
N VAL A 83 -6.14 3.58 5.37
CA VAL A 83 -4.81 4.18 5.19
C VAL A 83 -3.84 3.18 4.58
N PHE A 84 -3.15 3.57 3.50
CA PHE A 84 -2.07 2.78 2.91
C PHE A 84 -0.80 2.79 3.76
N TRP A 85 -0.11 1.66 3.77
CA TRP A 85 1.20 1.50 4.37
C TRP A 85 2.02 0.45 3.61
N THR A 86 3.33 0.71 3.39
CA THR A 86 4.21 -0.15 2.57
C THR A 86 5.15 -1.03 3.40
N GLY A 87 5.15 -0.89 4.71
CA GLY A 87 6.06 -1.60 5.59
C GLY A 87 7.08 -0.67 6.25
N ASP A 88 8.19 -1.22 6.74
CA ASP A 88 9.26 -0.49 7.41
C ASP A 88 10.08 0.40 6.46
N GLY A 89 9.88 0.29 5.16
CA GLY A 89 10.47 1.12 4.12
C GLY A 89 9.55 1.24 2.91
N VAL A 90 9.93 2.08 1.96
CA VAL A 90 9.24 2.20 0.66
C VAL A 90 9.24 0.85 -0.07
N PHE A 91 10.38 0.15 -0.05
CA PHE A 91 10.60 -1.20 -0.58
C PHE A 91 10.92 -2.14 0.59
N SER A 92 9.90 -2.58 1.30
CA SER A 92 10.10 -3.42 2.49
C SER A 92 10.54 -4.83 2.11
N LYS A 93 11.72 -5.26 2.60
CA LYS A 93 12.18 -6.65 2.42
C LYS A 93 11.31 -7.62 3.20
N PRO A 94 11.17 -7.51 4.56
CA PRO A 94 10.12 -8.20 5.27
C PRO A 94 8.94 -7.25 5.54
N ILE A 95 7.72 -7.74 5.47
CA ILE A 95 6.56 -7.08 6.07
C ILE A 95 6.10 -7.95 7.23
N LYS A 96 6.35 -7.48 8.46
CA LYS A 96 6.08 -8.21 9.68
C LYS A 96 4.75 -7.77 10.30
N LYS A 97 4.06 -8.72 10.92
CA LYS A 97 2.81 -8.48 11.64
C LYS A 97 2.98 -7.45 12.75
N GLU A 98 4.06 -7.55 13.53
CA GLU A 98 4.30 -6.65 14.67
C GLU A 98 4.37 -5.20 14.22
N PHE A 99 5.07 -4.91 13.14
CA PHE A 99 5.18 -3.55 12.59
C PHE A 99 3.84 -3.05 12.04
N ALA A 100 3.09 -3.92 11.36
CA ALA A 100 1.75 -3.58 10.90
C ALA A 100 0.78 -3.31 12.07
N GLN A 101 0.94 -4.00 13.18
CA GLN A 101 0.14 -3.78 14.38
C GLN A 101 0.47 -2.45 15.05
N GLU A 102 1.74 -2.10 15.15
CA GLU A 102 2.20 -0.81 15.71
C GLU A 102 1.67 0.36 14.87
N ILE A 103 1.88 0.34 13.56
CA ILE A 103 1.44 1.45 12.69
C ILE A 103 -0.07 1.58 12.66
N LYS A 104 -0.81 0.47 12.70
CA LYS A 104 -2.27 0.50 12.81
C LYS A 104 -2.73 1.20 14.08
N THR A 105 -1.98 1.08 15.18
CA THR A 105 -2.25 1.79 16.43
C THR A 105 -1.99 3.27 16.29
N PHE A 106 -0.90 3.67 15.64
CA PHE A 106 -0.55 5.07 15.45
C PHE A 106 -1.51 5.80 14.50
N PHE A 107 -1.89 5.18 13.39
CA PHE A 107 -2.89 5.77 12.49
C PHE A 107 -4.32 5.73 13.06
N ASN A 108 -4.63 4.76 13.92
CA ASN A 108 -5.99 4.54 14.43
C ASN A 108 -7.04 4.37 13.32
N HIS A 109 -6.66 3.83 12.16
CA HIS A 109 -7.50 3.61 10.99
C HIS A 109 -7.38 2.17 10.45
N PRO A 110 -8.34 1.70 9.65
CA PRO A 110 -8.18 0.46 8.91
C PRO A 110 -6.98 0.54 7.98
N LEU A 111 -6.05 -0.41 8.13
CA LEU A 111 -4.81 -0.45 7.37
C LEU A 111 -5.03 -1.17 6.03
N VAL A 112 -4.40 -0.66 4.97
CA VAL A 112 -4.29 -1.30 3.65
C VAL A 112 -2.83 -1.51 3.33
N LEU A 113 -2.43 -2.75 3.04
CA LEU A 113 -1.06 -3.04 2.65
C LEU A 113 -0.84 -2.68 1.18
N TRP A 114 0.20 -1.90 0.94
CA TRP A 114 0.74 -1.61 -0.39
C TRP A 114 2.15 -2.19 -0.46
N ASP A 115 2.30 -3.29 -1.17
CA ASP A 115 3.59 -3.94 -1.37
C ASP A 115 4.26 -3.43 -2.65
N ASN A 116 5.36 -2.72 -2.52
CA ASN A 116 6.20 -2.27 -3.63
C ASN A 116 7.08 -3.43 -4.15
N TYR A 117 6.42 -4.54 -4.49
CA TYR A 117 7.02 -5.69 -5.15
C TYR A 117 6.03 -6.28 -6.18
N PRO A 118 6.42 -6.48 -7.44
CA PRO A 118 7.78 -6.41 -8.01
C PRO A 118 8.16 -5.09 -8.70
N VAL A 119 7.59 -3.94 -8.34
CA VAL A 119 7.89 -2.66 -9.01
C VAL A 119 9.40 -2.42 -9.15
N ASN A 120 9.82 -1.89 -10.30
CA ASN A 120 11.24 -1.68 -10.65
C ASN A 120 11.55 -0.25 -11.13
N ASP A 121 10.65 0.70 -10.93
CA ASP A 121 10.83 2.10 -11.34
C ASP A 121 12.06 2.77 -10.73
N ALA A 122 12.35 2.50 -9.45
CA ALA A 122 13.55 2.98 -8.78
C ALA A 122 14.83 2.26 -9.25
N ASN A 123 14.74 1.14 -9.97
CA ASN A 123 15.86 0.37 -10.52
C ASN A 123 15.47 -0.27 -11.86
N ALA A 124 15.24 0.56 -12.85
CA ALA A 124 14.74 0.17 -14.17
C ALA A 124 15.63 -0.83 -14.95
N ASN A 125 16.88 -1.06 -14.47
CA ASN A 125 17.78 -2.07 -15.06
C ASN A 125 17.57 -3.48 -14.44
N CYS A 126 16.68 -3.62 -13.46
CA CYS A 126 16.41 -4.89 -12.79
C CYS A 126 15.02 -5.40 -13.16
N ILE A 127 14.93 -6.71 -13.38
CA ILE A 127 13.66 -7.43 -13.56
C ILE A 127 13.46 -8.35 -12.35
N PHE A 128 12.38 -8.15 -11.62
CA PHE A 128 12.06 -8.91 -10.41
C PHE A 128 11.06 -10.01 -10.73
N LEU A 129 11.56 -11.20 -11.09
CA LEU A 129 10.73 -12.34 -11.50
C LEU A 129 10.44 -13.32 -10.35
N GLY A 130 11.16 -13.23 -9.23
CA GLY A 130 11.03 -14.17 -8.13
C GLY A 130 9.66 -14.13 -7.43
N PRO A 131 9.36 -15.12 -6.59
CA PRO A 131 8.11 -15.13 -5.83
C PRO A 131 8.10 -14.04 -4.76
N VAL A 132 6.91 -13.64 -4.31
CA VAL A 132 6.79 -12.81 -3.10
C VAL A 132 7.24 -13.62 -1.89
N ILE A 133 8.13 -13.04 -1.07
CA ILE A 133 8.70 -13.69 0.12
C ILE A 133 8.71 -12.75 1.32
N ASN A 134 8.85 -13.32 2.53
CA ASN A 134 8.99 -12.55 3.76
C ASN A 134 7.80 -11.64 4.08
N ARG A 135 6.60 -12.04 3.69
CA ARG A 135 5.34 -11.43 4.12
C ARG A 135 4.74 -12.34 5.18
N ASP A 136 4.53 -11.79 6.38
CA ASP A 136 3.97 -12.56 7.49
C ASP A 136 2.58 -13.09 7.12
N PRO A 137 2.29 -14.39 7.30
CA PRO A 137 1.00 -14.96 6.95
C PRO A 137 -0.17 -14.42 7.78
N GLU A 138 0.10 -13.77 8.90
CA GLU A 138 -0.94 -13.19 9.76
C GLU A 138 -1.29 -11.72 9.42
N LEU A 139 -0.63 -11.12 8.43
CA LEU A 139 -0.96 -9.76 7.95
C LEU A 139 -2.42 -9.63 7.52
N SER A 140 -3.01 -10.69 6.98
CA SER A 140 -4.43 -10.72 6.59
C SER A 140 -5.40 -10.47 7.76
N GLN A 141 -4.97 -10.67 9.01
CA GLN A 141 -5.77 -10.37 10.21
C GLN A 141 -5.79 -8.87 10.54
N LEU A 142 -4.77 -8.13 10.11
CA LEU A 142 -4.61 -6.70 10.35
C LEU A 142 -5.09 -5.85 9.19
N SER A 143 -4.87 -6.35 7.97
CA SER A 143 -5.29 -5.73 6.72
C SER A 143 -5.88 -6.80 5.79
N PRO A 144 -7.18 -6.78 5.54
CA PRO A 144 -7.80 -7.69 4.56
C PRO A 144 -7.51 -7.29 3.12
N ASP A 145 -7.06 -6.06 2.90
CA ASP A 145 -6.76 -5.51 1.58
C ASP A 145 -5.25 -5.51 1.34
N PHE A 146 -4.83 -6.01 0.17
CA PHE A 146 -3.43 -6.10 -0.24
C PHE A 146 -3.29 -5.60 -1.68
N TYR A 147 -2.45 -4.62 -1.89
CA TYR A 147 -2.12 -4.05 -3.20
C TYR A 147 -0.66 -4.33 -3.52
N SER A 148 -0.39 -4.92 -4.67
CA SER A 148 0.96 -5.14 -5.19
C SER A 148 1.23 -4.16 -6.33
N ASN A 149 2.37 -3.48 -6.29
CA ASN A 149 2.80 -2.56 -7.33
C ASN A 149 3.66 -3.32 -8.35
N PRO A 150 3.21 -3.48 -9.62
CA PRO A 150 3.92 -4.28 -10.61
C PRO A 150 5.07 -3.51 -11.27
N MET A 151 5.94 -4.22 -11.98
CA MET A 151 6.90 -3.62 -12.91
C MET A 151 6.19 -2.98 -14.11
N ILE A 152 6.89 -2.08 -14.81
CA ILE A 152 6.45 -1.54 -16.10
C ILE A 152 6.26 -2.66 -17.14
N GLU A 153 7.06 -3.73 -17.04
CA GLU A 153 6.99 -4.92 -17.89
C GLU A 153 5.79 -5.80 -17.50
N ALA A 154 4.61 -5.43 -17.96
CA ALA A 154 3.34 -6.06 -17.56
C ALA A 154 3.30 -7.59 -17.75
N ASN A 155 3.91 -8.11 -18.83
CA ASN A 155 3.94 -9.57 -19.07
C ASN A 155 4.89 -10.30 -18.11
N LEU A 156 6.02 -9.71 -17.76
CA LEU A 156 6.98 -10.28 -16.82
C LEU A 156 6.44 -10.20 -15.37
N SER A 157 5.74 -9.14 -15.04
CA SER A 157 5.08 -8.99 -13.73
C SER A 157 4.12 -10.13 -13.41
N LYS A 158 3.51 -10.76 -14.41
CA LYS A 158 2.56 -11.87 -14.20
C LYS A 158 3.17 -13.04 -13.42
N PHE A 159 4.46 -13.33 -13.58
CA PHE A 159 5.12 -14.42 -12.86
C PHE A 159 5.07 -14.16 -11.34
N THR A 160 5.47 -12.99 -10.92
CA THR A 160 5.45 -12.59 -9.52
C THR A 160 4.03 -12.36 -9.01
N LEU A 161 3.17 -11.68 -9.77
CA LEU A 161 1.78 -11.41 -9.37
C LEU A 161 0.96 -12.69 -9.18
N THR A 162 1.27 -13.76 -9.91
CA THR A 162 0.66 -15.08 -9.66
C THR A 162 1.01 -15.59 -8.27
N THR A 163 2.25 -15.38 -7.81
CA THR A 163 2.66 -15.78 -6.45
C THR A 163 2.06 -14.88 -5.37
N VAL A 164 1.87 -13.59 -5.66
CA VAL A 164 1.13 -12.67 -4.78
C VAL A 164 -0.30 -13.13 -4.60
N ALA A 165 -0.96 -13.53 -5.70
CA ALA A 165 -2.32 -14.05 -5.65
C ALA A 165 -2.42 -15.34 -4.82
N ASP A 166 -1.46 -16.25 -4.96
CA ASP A 166 -1.39 -17.50 -4.18
C ASP A 166 -1.16 -17.20 -2.68
N TYR A 167 -0.22 -16.30 -2.36
CA TYR A 167 0.01 -15.81 -0.99
C TYR A 167 -1.25 -15.20 -0.39
N THR A 168 -1.90 -14.27 -1.08
CA THR A 168 -3.07 -13.57 -0.53
C THR A 168 -4.29 -14.48 -0.39
N TRP A 169 -4.40 -15.53 -1.20
CA TRP A 169 -5.46 -16.52 -1.11
C TRP A 169 -5.33 -17.42 0.12
N ASN A 170 -4.12 -17.90 0.42
CA ASN A 170 -3.85 -18.76 1.57
C ASN A 170 -2.46 -18.49 2.18
N PRO A 171 -2.30 -17.38 2.93
CA PRO A 171 -0.98 -16.97 3.42
C PRO A 171 -0.28 -18.03 4.29
N ARG A 172 -1.04 -18.81 5.08
CA ARG A 172 -0.48 -19.84 5.96
C ARG A 172 -0.02 -21.10 5.24
N GLY A 173 -0.62 -21.39 4.11
CA GLY A 173 -0.25 -22.54 3.26
C GLY A 173 0.64 -22.17 2.10
N TYR A 174 1.06 -20.91 2.00
CA TYR A 174 1.88 -20.41 0.90
C TYR A 174 3.31 -20.93 0.98
N ASP A 175 3.75 -21.57 -0.11
CA ASP A 175 5.14 -21.99 -0.34
C ASP A 175 5.67 -21.19 -1.54
N PRO A 176 6.61 -20.28 -1.36
CA PRO A 176 7.10 -19.40 -2.43
C PRO A 176 7.68 -20.16 -3.62
N GLU A 177 8.47 -21.22 -3.36
CA GLU A 177 9.13 -21.98 -4.42
C GLU A 177 8.10 -22.76 -5.26
N GLN A 178 7.20 -23.47 -4.60
CA GLN A 178 6.14 -24.21 -5.28
C GLN A 178 5.19 -23.30 -6.06
N SER A 179 4.85 -22.16 -5.48
CA SER A 179 4.01 -21.15 -6.12
C SER A 179 4.70 -20.58 -7.38
N TYR A 180 5.99 -20.31 -7.29
CA TYR A 180 6.77 -19.80 -8.42
C TYR A 180 6.87 -20.83 -9.55
N LEU A 181 7.17 -22.08 -9.24
CA LEU A 181 7.19 -23.16 -10.23
C LEU A 181 5.83 -23.34 -10.93
N LYS A 182 4.74 -23.24 -10.19
CA LYS A 182 3.38 -23.24 -10.77
C LYS A 182 3.15 -22.05 -11.70
N SER A 183 3.62 -20.85 -11.31
CA SER A 183 3.49 -19.64 -12.14
C SER A 183 4.23 -19.79 -13.47
N ILE A 184 5.46 -20.31 -13.45
CA ILE A 184 6.24 -20.61 -14.67
C ILE A 184 5.46 -21.58 -15.56
N LYS A 185 4.99 -22.70 -15.01
CA LYS A 185 4.22 -23.70 -15.78
C LYS A 185 2.95 -23.11 -16.39
N LEU A 186 2.24 -22.28 -15.63
CA LEU A 186 0.99 -21.65 -16.07
C LEU A 186 1.21 -20.65 -17.21
N LEU A 187 2.28 -19.84 -17.13
CA LEU A 187 2.50 -18.70 -18.01
C LEU A 187 3.38 -19.04 -19.21
N ALA A 188 4.37 -19.94 -19.08
CA ALA A 188 5.28 -20.35 -20.13
C ALA A 188 4.84 -21.63 -20.85
N GLY A 189 3.89 -22.41 -20.31
CA GLY A 189 3.38 -23.63 -20.93
C GLY A 189 4.50 -24.62 -21.28
N ASP A 190 4.57 -25.02 -22.55
CA ASP A 190 5.58 -25.96 -23.04
C ASP A 190 7.03 -25.44 -22.95
N ASN A 191 7.21 -24.13 -22.82
CA ASN A 191 8.52 -23.49 -22.66
C ASN A 191 8.96 -23.36 -21.18
N ALA A 192 8.21 -23.92 -20.23
CA ALA A 192 8.47 -23.77 -18.79
C ALA A 192 9.89 -24.23 -18.37
N GLU A 193 10.43 -25.27 -19.01
CA GLU A 193 11.79 -25.76 -18.71
C GLU A 193 12.90 -24.77 -19.15
N SER A 194 12.62 -23.90 -20.12
CA SER A 194 13.56 -22.89 -20.60
C SER A 194 13.55 -21.59 -19.77
N VAL A 195 12.56 -21.43 -18.88
CA VAL A 195 12.37 -20.25 -18.03
C VAL A 195 12.86 -20.48 -16.60
N LYS A 196 13.06 -21.73 -16.21
CA LYS A 196 13.66 -22.10 -14.92
C LYS A 196 15.11 -21.69 -14.85
#